data_17d9e29ac8d5d80d0a8be3e8faa495cf
#
_entry.id   17d9e29ac8d5d80d0a8be3e8faa495cf
#
_cell.length_a   1.000
_cell.length_b   1.000
_cell.length_c   1.000
_cell.angle_alpha   90.00
_cell.angle_beta   90.00
_cell.angle_gamma   90.00
#
_symmetry.space_group_name_H-M   'P 1'
#
loop_
_entity.id
_entity.type
_entity.pdbx_description
1 polymer ?
#
loop_
_entity_poly.entity_id
_entity_poly.type
_entity_poly.pdbx_seq_one_letter_code
_entity_poly.pdbx_strand_id
1 'polypeptide(L)'
;MFEHHSQPLLPRRLFISRMVRHAALAMAVILIALAIGIFGYHYLEGLGWLDSFLNASMILGGMGPVTELNHPSAKLFAGIYALFSGLAFIGIAGIIFLPIAHRLLHTLHLDGRKKR
;
A
#
# COMPACT_ATOMS: atom_id res chain seq x y z
N MET A 1 17.77 -4.90 -8.98
CA MET A 1 16.34 -4.61 -8.89
C MET A 1 15.89 -3.62 -9.95
N PHE A 2 16.21 -2.34 -9.82
CA PHE A 2 15.96 -1.38 -10.89
C PHE A 2 17.16 -1.37 -11.85
N GLU A 3 16.90 -1.03 -13.11
CA GLU A 3 17.97 -0.94 -14.09
C GLU A 3 18.92 0.19 -13.73
N HIS A 4 20.19 -0.05 -14.01
CA HIS A 4 21.18 1.02 -13.95
C HIS A 4 20.86 2.08 -15.03
N HIS A 5 20.99 3.35 -14.67
CA HIS A 5 20.62 4.42 -15.58
C HIS A 5 21.40 4.45 -16.89
N SER A 6 22.58 3.81 -16.93
CA SER A 6 23.40 3.72 -18.13
C SER A 6 23.01 2.55 -19.05
N GLN A 7 22.13 1.68 -18.60
CA GLN A 7 21.69 0.53 -19.38
C GLN A 7 20.52 0.89 -20.26
N PRO A 8 20.35 0.19 -21.40
CA PRO A 8 19.15 0.39 -22.23
C PRO A 8 17.89 0.05 -21.45
N LEU A 9 16.79 0.69 -21.80
CA LEU A 9 15.52 0.36 -21.18
C LEU A 9 15.16 -1.10 -21.47
N LEU A 10 14.56 -1.76 -20.48
CA LEU A 10 14.09 -3.12 -20.64
C LEU A 10 13.05 -3.21 -21.74
N PRO A 11 12.99 -4.35 -22.46
CA PRO A 11 11.88 -4.59 -23.39
C PRO A 11 10.55 -4.44 -22.65
N ARG A 12 9.55 -3.98 -23.39
CA ARG A 12 8.22 -3.74 -22.84
C ARG A 12 7.68 -4.95 -22.09
N ARG A 13 7.93 -6.15 -22.59
CA ARG A 13 7.50 -7.40 -21.98
C ARG A 13 8.06 -7.57 -20.55
N LEU A 14 9.35 -7.32 -20.37
CA LEU A 14 10.00 -7.45 -19.06
C LEU A 14 9.54 -6.35 -18.10
N PHE A 15 9.32 -5.15 -18.61
CA PHE A 15 8.82 -4.04 -17.80
C PHE A 15 7.43 -4.35 -17.28
N ILE A 16 6.52 -4.84 -18.13
CA ILE A 16 5.16 -5.21 -17.74
C ILE A 16 5.19 -6.33 -16.71
N SER A 17 6.04 -7.36 -16.91
CA SER A 17 6.20 -8.46 -15.97
C SER A 17 6.62 -7.94 -14.59
N ARG A 18 7.56 -7.01 -14.55
CA ARG A 18 8.02 -6.41 -13.30
C ARG A 18 6.92 -5.62 -12.61
N MET A 19 6.14 -4.83 -13.38
CA MET A 19 5.03 -4.06 -12.83
C MET A 19 3.95 -4.97 -12.26
N VAL A 20 3.64 -6.07 -12.96
CA VAL A 20 2.66 -7.05 -12.47
C VAL A 20 3.15 -7.68 -11.17
N ARG A 21 4.44 -7.99 -11.07
CA ARG A 21 5.01 -8.56 -9.85
C ARG A 21 4.91 -7.59 -8.67
N HIS A 22 5.20 -6.31 -8.89
CA HIS A 22 5.07 -5.29 -7.85
C HIS A 22 3.61 -5.10 -7.43
N ALA A 23 2.69 -5.09 -8.40
CA ALA A 23 1.26 -4.98 -8.11
C ALA A 23 0.76 -6.18 -7.32
N ALA A 24 1.24 -7.38 -7.65
CA ALA A 24 0.87 -8.60 -6.92
C ALA A 24 1.38 -8.55 -5.48
N LEU A 25 2.59 -8.05 -5.26
CA LEU A 25 3.14 -7.89 -3.92
C LEU A 25 2.32 -6.89 -3.10
N ALA A 26 1.98 -5.75 -3.70
CA ALA A 26 1.16 -4.74 -3.03
C ALA A 26 -0.22 -5.32 -2.67
N MET A 27 -0.83 -6.06 -3.58
CA MET A 27 -2.11 -6.70 -3.33
C MET A 27 -2.03 -7.71 -2.20
N ALA A 28 -0.96 -8.50 -2.14
CA ALA A 28 -0.75 -9.47 -1.07
C ALA A 28 -0.66 -8.75 0.29
N VAL A 29 0.07 -7.65 0.37
CA VAL A 29 0.19 -6.86 1.60
C VAL A 29 -1.17 -6.31 2.02
N ILE A 30 -1.95 -5.79 1.07
CA ILE A 30 -3.29 -5.27 1.34
C ILE A 30 -4.20 -6.39 1.89
N LEU A 31 -4.18 -7.56 1.26
CA LEU A 31 -5.02 -8.68 1.69
C LEU A 31 -4.65 -9.17 3.09
N ILE A 32 -3.37 -9.25 3.39
CA ILE A 32 -2.91 -9.65 4.72
C ILE A 32 -3.33 -8.60 5.77
N ALA A 33 -3.12 -7.32 5.48
CA ALA A 33 -3.50 -6.24 6.38
C ALA A 33 -5.02 -6.22 6.59
N LEU A 34 -5.78 -6.42 5.51
CA LEU A 34 -7.24 -6.48 5.59
C LEU A 34 -7.70 -7.64 6.46
N ALA A 35 -7.09 -8.82 6.29
CA ALA A 35 -7.41 -9.99 7.12
C ALA A 35 -7.16 -9.73 8.60
N ILE A 36 -6.04 -9.13 8.93
CA ILE A 36 -5.71 -8.77 10.31
C ILE A 36 -6.77 -7.83 10.87
N GLY A 37 -7.17 -6.83 10.11
CA GLY A 37 -8.20 -5.88 10.53
C GLY A 37 -9.55 -6.55 10.74
N ILE A 38 -9.96 -7.41 9.80
CA ILE A 38 -11.24 -8.13 9.90
C ILE A 38 -11.27 -8.98 11.15
N PHE A 39 -10.25 -9.78 11.38
CA PHE A 39 -10.21 -10.66 12.56
C PHE A 39 -10.17 -9.83 13.86
N GLY A 40 -9.40 -8.75 13.89
CA GLY A 40 -9.33 -7.90 15.05
C GLY A 40 -10.67 -7.28 15.42
N TYR A 41 -11.36 -6.70 14.46
CA TYR A 41 -12.66 -6.10 14.71
C TYR A 41 -13.71 -7.14 15.08
N HIS A 42 -13.67 -8.30 14.43
CA HIS A 42 -14.63 -9.35 14.72
C HIS A 42 -14.48 -9.90 16.13
N TYR A 43 -13.27 -10.20 16.53
CA TYR A 43 -13.05 -10.84 17.83
C TYR A 43 -12.96 -9.86 18.99
N LEU A 44 -12.45 -8.67 18.78
CA LEU A 44 -12.27 -7.70 19.86
C LEU A 44 -13.50 -6.83 20.11
N GLU A 45 -14.20 -6.44 19.03
CA GLU A 45 -15.40 -5.62 19.17
C GLU A 45 -16.69 -6.41 19.03
N GLY A 46 -16.62 -7.61 18.51
CA GLY A 46 -17.79 -8.44 18.30
C GLY A 46 -18.61 -8.08 17.07
N LEU A 47 -18.01 -7.38 16.11
CA LEU A 47 -18.69 -7.02 14.86
C LEU A 47 -18.87 -8.25 13.97
N GLY A 48 -19.92 -8.23 13.15
CA GLY A 48 -20.09 -9.23 12.11
C GLY A 48 -18.95 -9.16 11.09
N TRP A 49 -18.83 -10.19 10.27
CA TRP A 49 -17.73 -10.25 9.30
C TRP A 49 -17.78 -9.10 8.30
N LEU A 50 -18.98 -8.76 7.81
CA LEU A 50 -19.13 -7.69 6.84
C LEU A 50 -18.80 -6.32 7.44
N ASP A 51 -19.28 -6.07 8.67
CA ASP A 51 -18.97 -4.82 9.37
C ASP A 51 -17.50 -4.72 9.70
N SER A 52 -16.87 -5.83 10.07
CA SER A 52 -15.43 -5.89 10.31
C SER A 52 -14.65 -5.57 9.04
N PHE A 53 -15.07 -6.12 7.91
CA PHE A 53 -14.48 -5.82 6.61
C PHE A 53 -14.63 -4.34 6.29
N LEU A 54 -15.81 -3.77 6.50
CA LEU A 54 -16.07 -2.36 6.21
C LEU A 54 -15.14 -1.46 7.03
N ASN A 55 -15.06 -1.69 8.34
CA ASN A 55 -14.22 -0.88 9.21
C ASN A 55 -12.74 -1.01 8.87
N ALA A 56 -12.26 -2.23 8.62
CA ALA A 56 -10.87 -2.46 8.24
C ALA A 56 -10.54 -1.77 6.92
N SER A 57 -11.44 -1.86 5.94
CA SER A 57 -11.26 -1.22 4.64
C SER A 57 -11.21 0.30 4.76
N MET A 58 -12.07 0.87 5.59
CA MET A 58 -12.11 2.33 5.80
C MET A 58 -10.82 2.84 6.43
N ILE A 59 -10.27 2.09 7.39
CA ILE A 59 -8.99 2.47 8.01
C ILE A 59 -7.85 2.35 7.00
N LEU A 60 -7.79 1.25 6.24
CA LEU A 60 -6.75 1.07 5.22
C LEU A 60 -6.84 2.13 4.13
N GLY A 61 -8.04 2.57 3.82
CA GLY A 61 -8.26 3.64 2.85
C GLY A 61 -8.03 5.04 3.39
N GLY A 62 -7.70 5.17 4.67
CA GLY A 62 -7.41 6.46 5.29
C GLY A 62 -8.62 7.24 5.74
N MET A 63 -9.80 6.62 5.74
CA MET A 63 -11.05 7.31 6.11
C MET A 63 -11.45 7.10 7.57
N GLY A 64 -10.79 6.18 8.26
CA GLY A 64 -11.09 5.89 9.65
C GLY A 64 -12.25 4.91 9.85
N PRO A 65 -12.50 4.50 11.09
CA PRO A 65 -13.53 3.51 11.38
C PRO A 65 -14.93 4.12 11.24
N VAL A 66 -15.88 3.29 10.79
CA VAL A 66 -17.27 3.70 10.61
C VAL A 66 -18.09 3.45 11.87
N THR A 67 -17.79 2.34 12.55
CA THR A 67 -18.53 1.91 13.73
C THR A 67 -17.87 2.44 15.00
N GLU A 68 -18.69 2.92 15.93
CA GLU A 68 -18.20 3.32 17.24
C GLU A 68 -17.71 2.09 18.00
N LEU A 69 -16.52 2.18 18.58
CA LEU A 69 -15.91 1.08 19.33
C LEU A 69 -16.21 1.25 20.83
N ASN A 70 -16.68 0.18 21.46
CA ASN A 70 -17.08 0.21 22.86
C ASN A 70 -16.11 -0.53 23.77
N HIS A 71 -15.28 -1.40 23.21
CA HIS A 71 -14.35 -2.21 24.00
C HIS A 71 -12.97 -1.57 24.01
N PRO A 72 -12.33 -1.42 25.20
CA PRO A 72 -10.98 -0.82 25.24
C PRO A 72 -9.95 -1.57 24.40
N SER A 73 -10.03 -2.91 24.36
CA SER A 73 -9.12 -3.72 23.54
C SER A 73 -9.30 -3.42 22.06
N ALA A 74 -10.55 -3.22 21.61
CA ALA A 74 -10.84 -2.88 20.22
C ALA A 74 -10.33 -1.48 19.89
N LYS A 75 -10.47 -0.53 20.81
CA LYS A 75 -9.95 0.82 20.63
C LYS A 75 -8.43 0.82 20.49
N LEU A 76 -7.75 0.06 21.33
CA LEU A 76 -6.31 -0.06 21.27
C LEU A 76 -5.88 -0.70 19.95
N PHE A 77 -6.55 -1.79 19.57
CA PHE A 77 -6.30 -2.45 18.30
C PHE A 77 -6.49 -1.50 17.12
N ALA A 78 -7.60 -0.76 17.11
CA ALA A 78 -7.90 0.16 16.02
C ALA A 78 -6.85 1.27 15.91
N GLY A 79 -6.37 1.80 17.03
CA GLY A 79 -5.32 2.80 17.05
C GLY A 79 -4.01 2.28 16.46
N ILE A 80 -3.57 1.11 16.91
CA ILE A 80 -2.36 0.48 16.41
C ILE A 80 -2.53 0.11 14.93
N TYR A 81 -3.69 -0.44 14.58
CA TYR A 81 -3.99 -0.83 13.21
C TYR A 81 -3.99 0.39 12.28
N ALA A 82 -4.53 1.53 12.74
CA ALA A 82 -4.54 2.75 11.96
C ALA A 82 -3.11 3.26 11.70
N LEU A 83 -2.24 3.23 12.70
CA LEU A 83 -0.83 3.60 12.54
C LEU A 83 -0.12 2.66 11.56
N PHE A 84 -0.33 1.36 11.73
CA PHE A 84 0.24 0.36 10.82
C PHE A 84 -0.28 0.56 9.40
N SER A 85 -1.59 0.83 9.25
CA SER A 85 -2.21 1.04 7.95
C SER A 85 -1.65 2.27 7.24
N GLY A 86 -1.36 3.33 7.99
CA GLY A 86 -0.73 4.52 7.43
C GLY A 86 0.65 4.21 6.87
N LEU A 87 1.46 3.47 7.63
CA LEU A 87 2.79 3.05 7.18
C LEU A 87 2.70 2.10 5.99
N ALA A 88 1.74 1.16 6.03
CA ALA A 88 1.53 0.23 4.93
C ALA A 88 1.10 0.96 3.66
N PHE A 89 0.21 1.95 3.80
CA PHE A 89 -0.23 2.76 2.66
C PHE A 89 0.95 3.50 2.02
N ILE A 90 1.79 4.13 2.84
CA ILE A 90 2.98 4.83 2.35
C ILE A 90 3.93 3.85 1.67
N GLY A 91 4.15 2.67 2.27
CA GLY A 91 5.01 1.64 1.71
C GLY A 91 4.49 1.13 0.37
N ILE A 92 3.19 0.86 0.28
CA ILE A 92 2.56 0.40 -0.97
C ILE A 92 2.65 1.48 -2.04
N ALA A 93 2.35 2.71 -1.68
CA ALA A 93 2.47 3.83 -2.61
C ALA A 93 3.91 3.97 -3.11
N GLY A 94 4.90 3.81 -2.23
CA GLY A 94 6.30 3.83 -2.61
C GLY A 94 6.65 2.71 -3.57
N ILE A 95 6.17 1.49 -3.32
CA ILE A 95 6.42 0.35 -4.19
C ILE A 95 5.86 0.59 -5.59
N ILE A 96 4.67 1.20 -5.67
CA ILE A 96 4.01 1.46 -6.96
C ILE A 96 4.64 2.67 -7.66
N PHE A 97 4.86 3.77 -6.92
CA PHE A 97 5.28 5.02 -7.54
C PHE A 97 6.79 5.16 -7.70
N LEU A 98 7.58 4.46 -6.88
CA LEU A 98 9.04 4.62 -6.93
C LEU A 98 9.64 4.30 -8.30
N PRO A 99 9.28 3.19 -8.97
CA PRO A 99 9.79 2.93 -10.31
C PRO A 99 9.39 4.00 -11.31
N ILE A 100 8.15 4.50 -11.22
CA ILE A 100 7.64 5.53 -12.11
C ILE A 100 8.36 6.85 -11.85
N ALA A 101 8.51 7.23 -10.59
CA ALA A 101 9.20 8.46 -10.20
C ALA A 101 10.67 8.41 -10.62
N HIS A 102 11.33 7.28 -10.40
CA HIS A 102 12.72 7.10 -10.81
C HIS A 102 12.88 7.28 -12.31
N ARG A 103 12.02 6.67 -13.10
CA ARG A 103 12.06 6.78 -14.55
C ARG A 103 11.80 8.20 -15.02
N LEU A 104 10.84 8.89 -14.40
CA LEU A 104 10.52 10.27 -14.73
C LEU A 104 11.68 11.21 -14.40
N LEU A 105 12.25 11.07 -13.20
CA LEU A 105 13.38 11.89 -12.78
C LEU A 105 14.60 11.67 -13.67
N HIS A 106 14.84 10.44 -14.09
CA HIS A 106 15.92 10.13 -15.00
C HIS A 106 15.74 10.85 -16.34
N THR A 107 14.52 10.83 -16.88
CA THR A 107 14.20 11.52 -18.13
C THR A 107 14.41 13.03 -17.98
N LEU A 108 13.92 13.62 -16.90
CA LEU A 108 14.07 15.05 -16.66
C LEU A 108 15.53 15.44 -16.48
N HIS A 109 16.32 14.61 -15.80
CA HIS A 109 17.73 14.86 -15.60
C HIS A 109 18.50 14.87 -16.94
N LEU A 110 18.19 13.94 -17.82
CA LEU A 110 18.79 13.89 -19.14
C LEU A 110 18.43 15.12 -19.96
N ASP A 111 17.17 15.55 -19.92
CA ASP A 111 16.73 16.77 -20.62
C ASP A 111 17.45 17.99 -20.09
N GLY A 112 17.64 18.09 -18.78
CA GLY A 112 18.38 19.18 -18.18
C GLY A 112 19.83 19.25 -18.64
N ARG A 113 20.48 18.10 -18.81
CA ARG A 113 21.84 18.03 -19.34
C ARG A 113 21.90 18.47 -20.78
N LYS A 114 20.92 18.10 -21.59
CA LYS A 114 20.91 18.50 -23.01
C LYS A 114 20.75 19.98 -23.19
N LYS A 115 20.08 20.67 -22.29
CA LYS A 115 19.86 22.10 -22.34
C LYS A 115 21.10 22.91 -21.96
N ARG A 116 22.05 22.31 -21.28
CA ARG A 116 23.31 22.96 -20.90
C ARG A 116 24.35 22.71 -21.97
#